data_08946d2976798923828b5e1bcb534653
#
_entry.id   08946d2976798923828b5e1bcb534653
#
_cell.length_a   1.000
_cell.length_b   1.000
_cell.length_c   1.000
_cell.angle_alpha   90.00
_cell.angle_beta   90.00
_cell.angle_gamma   90.00
#
_symmetry.space_group_name_H-M   'P 1'
#
loop_
_entity.id
_entity.type
_entity.pdbx_description
1 polymer ?
#
loop_
_entity_poly.entity_id
_entity_poly.type
_entity_poly.pdbx_seq_one_letter_code
_entity_poly.pdbx_strand_id
1 'polypeptide(L)'
;ATQMDHASEKLIVESILAARPDDGIIGEEGASRESKSGVTWVIDPVDGTVNYFYGIPGWAVSIAAKDENGTLVGVVHSPTVNATWHASKGGGAFLNNVKIACNNPVDLNRALLSSGFAYDVKNRIEQLKIVNVLLPQIRDLRRIGSAAADICHVATGMVDGYFETGLFEWDLAAAELIAREAGATVTTRPWHGLNLTVAAGPHLYEALNARIPD
;
A
#
# COMPACT_ATOMS: atom_id res chain seq x y z
N ALA A 1 -17.71 1.11 -1.81
CA ALA A 1 -17.70 0.25 -3.01
C ALA A 1 -18.62 0.79 -4.10
N THR A 2 -18.21 0.65 -5.35
CA THR A 2 -19.00 0.95 -6.55
C THR A 2 -19.31 -0.35 -7.31
N GLN A 3 -20.16 -0.29 -8.33
CA GLN A 3 -20.36 -1.43 -9.22
C GLN A 3 -19.08 -1.88 -9.91
N MET A 4 -18.12 -0.95 -10.09
CA MET A 4 -16.85 -1.25 -10.74
C MET A 4 -15.92 -2.02 -9.81
N ASP A 5 -15.90 -1.74 -8.51
CA ASP A 5 -15.12 -2.50 -7.54
C ASP A 5 -15.50 -3.98 -7.57
N HIS A 6 -16.80 -4.27 -7.49
CA HIS A 6 -17.31 -5.64 -7.58
C HIS A 6 -17.05 -6.31 -8.96
N ALA A 7 -17.19 -5.55 -10.07
CA ALA A 7 -16.92 -6.08 -11.40
C ALA A 7 -15.44 -6.40 -11.60
N SER A 8 -14.56 -5.52 -11.11
CA SER A 8 -13.11 -5.72 -11.13
C SER A 8 -12.70 -6.92 -10.28
N GLU A 9 -13.17 -7.02 -9.03
CA GLU A 9 -12.87 -8.17 -8.16
C GLU A 9 -13.31 -9.48 -8.80
N LYS A 10 -14.53 -9.53 -9.33
CA LYS A 10 -15.06 -10.72 -10.01
C LYS A 10 -14.15 -11.16 -11.17
N LEU A 11 -13.76 -10.22 -12.05
CA LEU A 11 -12.89 -10.50 -13.19
C LEU A 11 -11.53 -11.05 -12.74
N ILE A 12 -10.94 -10.44 -11.72
CA ILE A 12 -9.63 -10.85 -11.16
C ILE A 12 -9.74 -12.27 -10.59
N VAL A 13 -10.76 -12.52 -9.75
CA VAL A 13 -10.99 -13.82 -9.11
C VAL A 13 -11.24 -14.92 -10.13
N GLU A 14 -12.10 -14.69 -11.12
CA GLU A 14 -12.37 -15.65 -12.19
C GLU A 14 -11.09 -15.98 -13.01
N SER A 15 -10.28 -14.97 -13.31
CA SER A 15 -9.02 -15.14 -14.03
C SER A 15 -7.98 -15.94 -13.22
N ILE A 16 -7.84 -15.65 -11.94
CA ILE A 16 -6.95 -16.37 -11.04
C ILE A 16 -7.39 -17.84 -10.93
N LEU A 17 -8.65 -18.09 -10.61
CA LEU A 17 -9.14 -19.44 -10.38
C LEU A 17 -9.18 -20.30 -11.65
N ALA A 18 -9.29 -19.70 -12.84
CA ALA A 18 -9.15 -20.42 -14.10
C ALA A 18 -7.74 -21.00 -14.30
N ALA A 19 -6.70 -20.25 -13.85
CA ALA A 19 -5.31 -20.68 -13.94
C ALA A 19 -4.83 -21.49 -12.72
N ARG A 20 -5.39 -21.19 -11.55
CA ARG A 20 -4.96 -21.73 -10.24
C ARG A 20 -6.17 -22.13 -9.39
N PRO A 21 -6.85 -23.23 -9.75
CA PRO A 21 -8.15 -23.61 -9.18
C PRO A 21 -8.12 -23.99 -7.70
N ASP A 22 -6.94 -24.29 -7.13
CA ASP A 22 -6.77 -24.71 -5.73
C ASP A 22 -6.29 -23.59 -4.80
N ASP A 23 -6.05 -22.37 -5.33
CA ASP A 23 -5.60 -21.24 -4.53
C ASP A 23 -6.76 -20.60 -3.75
N GLY A 24 -6.41 -19.98 -2.63
CA GLY A 24 -7.32 -19.19 -1.80
C GLY A 24 -7.48 -17.77 -2.32
N ILE A 25 -8.54 -17.08 -1.86
CA ILE A 25 -8.85 -15.68 -2.20
C ILE A 25 -9.22 -14.92 -0.92
N ILE A 26 -8.73 -13.70 -0.81
CA ILE A 26 -9.15 -12.65 0.13
C ILE A 26 -9.33 -11.38 -0.69
N GLY A 27 -10.55 -10.89 -0.84
CA GLY A 27 -10.88 -9.67 -1.57
C GLY A 27 -11.56 -8.64 -0.70
N GLU A 28 -11.35 -7.35 -0.97
CA GLU A 28 -11.99 -6.24 -0.27
C GLU A 28 -13.51 -6.29 -0.38
N GLU A 29 -14.03 -6.61 -1.56
CA GLU A 29 -15.46 -6.59 -1.88
C GLU A 29 -16.21 -7.86 -1.42
N GLY A 30 -15.51 -8.73 -0.70
CA GLY A 30 -16.07 -9.90 -0.03
C GLY A 30 -15.75 -11.23 -0.70
N ALA A 31 -14.96 -11.26 -1.78
CA ALA A 31 -14.48 -12.52 -2.32
C ALA A 31 -13.62 -13.23 -1.26
N SER A 32 -14.03 -14.47 -0.92
CA SER A 32 -13.34 -15.28 0.10
C SER A 32 -13.37 -16.74 -0.30
N ARG A 33 -12.20 -17.37 -0.25
CA ARG A 33 -12.05 -18.80 -0.52
C ARG A 33 -10.87 -19.36 0.24
N GLU A 34 -11.05 -20.51 0.90
CA GLU A 34 -9.98 -21.26 1.52
C GLU A 34 -9.02 -21.84 0.47
N SER A 35 -7.72 -21.77 0.77
CA SER A 35 -6.68 -22.35 -0.07
C SER A 35 -6.54 -23.85 0.18
N LYS A 36 -6.39 -24.62 -0.92
CA LYS A 36 -5.98 -26.02 -0.88
C LYS A 36 -4.52 -26.21 -1.28
N SER A 37 -3.95 -25.25 -2.00
CA SER A 37 -2.56 -25.27 -2.47
C SER A 37 -1.56 -24.72 -1.46
N GLY A 38 -2.04 -23.99 -0.43
CA GLY A 38 -1.21 -23.21 0.49
C GLY A 38 -0.95 -21.76 0.02
N VAL A 39 -1.37 -21.41 -1.20
CA VAL A 39 -1.28 -20.03 -1.74
C VAL A 39 -2.62 -19.32 -1.65
N THR A 40 -2.62 -18.09 -1.18
CA THR A 40 -3.81 -17.21 -1.12
C THR A 40 -3.53 -15.90 -1.84
N TRP A 41 -4.45 -15.48 -2.69
CA TRP A 41 -4.43 -14.18 -3.36
C TRP A 41 -5.16 -13.15 -2.51
N VAL A 42 -4.54 -11.98 -2.37
CA VAL A 42 -5.07 -10.83 -1.64
C VAL A 42 -5.29 -9.71 -2.65
N ILE A 43 -6.53 -9.20 -2.73
CA ILE A 43 -6.99 -8.35 -3.83
C ILE A 43 -7.68 -7.12 -3.29
N ASP A 44 -7.22 -5.95 -3.71
CA ASP A 44 -7.98 -4.71 -3.71
C ASP A 44 -8.28 -4.34 -5.17
N PRO A 45 -9.56 -4.43 -5.59
CA PRO A 45 -9.93 -4.21 -6.98
C PRO A 45 -9.85 -2.75 -7.42
N VAL A 46 -10.00 -1.79 -6.49
CA VAL A 46 -9.91 -0.34 -6.75
C VAL A 46 -9.50 0.40 -5.47
N ASP A 47 -8.24 0.32 -5.10
CA ASP A 47 -7.70 1.17 -4.02
C ASP A 47 -7.74 2.65 -4.43
N GLY A 48 -8.43 3.45 -3.62
CA GLY A 48 -8.73 4.83 -3.94
C GLY A 48 -10.08 5.01 -4.65
N THR A 49 -11.11 4.25 -4.25
CA THR A 49 -12.49 4.29 -4.79
C THR A 49 -13.04 5.71 -4.90
N VAL A 50 -12.74 6.60 -3.94
CA VAL A 50 -13.17 8.01 -4.01
C VAL A 50 -12.54 8.73 -5.20
N ASN A 51 -11.24 8.55 -5.45
CA ASN A 51 -10.57 9.12 -6.62
C ASN A 51 -11.17 8.58 -7.92
N TYR A 52 -11.40 7.27 -7.97
CA TYR A 52 -12.06 6.65 -9.11
C TYR A 52 -13.44 7.28 -9.39
N PHE A 53 -14.28 7.40 -8.35
CA PHE A 53 -15.64 7.95 -8.47
C PHE A 53 -15.67 9.40 -8.96
N TYR A 54 -14.71 10.22 -8.51
CA TYR A 54 -14.59 11.64 -8.91
C TYR A 54 -13.79 11.86 -10.20
N GLY A 55 -13.26 10.80 -10.83
CA GLY A 55 -12.40 10.92 -12.01
C GLY A 55 -11.03 11.56 -11.71
N ILE A 56 -10.58 11.50 -10.46
CA ILE A 56 -9.28 12.02 -10.03
C ILE A 56 -8.22 10.92 -10.26
N PRO A 57 -7.05 11.26 -10.84
CA PRO A 57 -5.92 10.33 -10.90
C PRO A 57 -5.46 9.87 -9.50
N GLY A 58 -4.78 8.73 -9.42
CA GLY A 58 -4.20 8.24 -8.15
C GLY A 58 -5.08 7.20 -7.45
N TRP A 59 -5.68 6.29 -8.23
CA TRP A 59 -6.23 5.04 -7.77
C TRP A 59 -5.50 3.87 -8.43
N ALA A 60 -5.56 2.69 -7.84
CA ALA A 60 -4.82 1.53 -8.30
C ALA A 60 -5.60 0.22 -8.08
N VAL A 61 -5.21 -0.81 -8.82
CA VAL A 61 -5.54 -2.22 -8.54
C VAL A 61 -4.36 -2.84 -7.82
N SER A 62 -4.57 -3.51 -6.70
CA SER A 62 -3.54 -4.16 -5.89
C SER A 62 -3.81 -5.66 -5.80
N ILE A 63 -2.84 -6.48 -6.23
CA ILE A 63 -2.95 -7.94 -6.22
C ILE A 63 -1.65 -8.53 -5.67
N ALA A 64 -1.76 -9.40 -4.68
CA ALA A 64 -0.64 -10.14 -4.12
C ALA A 64 -0.96 -11.63 -4.02
N ALA A 65 0.04 -12.49 -4.08
CA ALA A 65 -0.06 -13.88 -3.67
C ALA A 65 0.86 -14.11 -2.47
N LYS A 66 0.34 -14.80 -1.45
CA LYS A 66 1.05 -15.13 -0.21
C LYS A 66 0.92 -16.61 0.13
N ASP A 67 1.87 -17.11 0.91
CA ASP A 67 1.81 -18.39 1.61
C ASP A 67 1.95 -18.20 3.12
N GLU A 68 2.22 -19.28 3.85
CA GLU A 68 2.46 -19.24 5.29
C GLU A 68 3.71 -18.43 5.70
N ASN A 69 4.64 -18.20 4.79
CA ASN A 69 5.88 -17.45 5.00
C ASN A 69 5.80 -15.97 4.56
N GLY A 70 4.62 -15.51 4.15
CA GLY A 70 4.32 -14.14 3.75
C GLY A 70 4.10 -13.94 2.26
N THR A 71 4.16 -12.68 1.81
CA THR A 71 3.90 -12.32 0.41
C THR A 71 5.02 -12.80 -0.51
N LEU A 72 4.65 -13.52 -1.57
CA LEU A 72 5.56 -14.10 -2.58
C LEU A 72 5.76 -13.17 -3.76
N VAL A 73 4.65 -12.62 -4.27
CA VAL A 73 4.60 -11.69 -5.40
C VAL A 73 3.56 -10.61 -5.15
N GLY A 74 3.78 -9.44 -5.70
CA GLY A 74 2.83 -8.33 -5.63
C GLY A 74 2.87 -7.48 -6.89
N VAL A 75 1.70 -7.00 -7.30
CA VAL A 75 1.52 -6.06 -8.40
C VAL A 75 0.56 -4.95 -7.95
N VAL A 76 0.93 -3.71 -8.21
CA VAL A 76 0.05 -2.54 -8.09
C VAL A 76 0.03 -1.84 -9.43
N HIS A 77 -1.17 -1.66 -10.00
CA HIS A 77 -1.34 -1.00 -11.30
C HIS A 77 -2.22 0.23 -11.17
N SER A 78 -1.69 1.40 -11.52
CA SER A 78 -2.44 2.67 -11.61
C SER A 78 -2.69 3.02 -13.08
N PRO A 79 -3.92 2.79 -13.60
CA PRO A 79 -4.23 2.99 -15.02
C PRO A 79 -4.12 4.44 -15.47
N THR A 80 -4.47 5.38 -14.59
CA THR A 80 -4.53 6.81 -14.92
C THR A 80 -3.18 7.44 -15.22
N VAL A 81 -2.10 6.83 -14.72
CA VAL A 81 -0.72 7.27 -14.93
C VAL A 81 0.13 6.23 -15.67
N ASN A 82 -0.51 5.15 -16.13
CA ASN A 82 0.14 4.03 -16.83
C ASN A 82 1.35 3.47 -16.08
N ALA A 83 1.22 3.28 -14.77
CA ALA A 83 2.26 2.77 -13.89
C ALA A 83 1.91 1.37 -13.38
N THR A 84 2.81 0.42 -13.57
CA THR A 84 2.72 -0.92 -13.02
C THR A 84 3.94 -1.20 -12.18
N TRP A 85 3.75 -1.25 -10.86
CA TRP A 85 4.77 -1.68 -9.91
C TRP A 85 4.62 -3.17 -9.67
N HIS A 86 5.74 -3.87 -9.60
CA HIS A 86 5.71 -5.28 -9.22
C HIS A 86 6.99 -5.70 -8.51
N ALA A 87 6.88 -6.75 -7.71
CA ALA A 87 8.00 -7.41 -7.06
C ALA A 87 7.72 -8.89 -6.85
N SER A 88 8.78 -9.65 -6.73
CA SER A 88 8.78 -11.00 -6.16
C SER A 88 9.75 -11.05 -5.00
N LYS A 89 9.46 -11.88 -4.00
CA LYS A 89 10.28 -12.05 -2.79
C LYS A 89 11.72 -12.43 -3.17
N GLY A 90 12.68 -11.57 -2.79
CA GLY A 90 14.09 -11.70 -3.15
C GLY A 90 14.45 -11.34 -4.60
N GLY A 91 13.49 -10.86 -5.40
CA GLY A 91 13.68 -10.54 -6.83
C GLY A 91 13.90 -9.07 -7.13
N GLY A 92 13.73 -8.20 -6.15
CA GLY A 92 13.76 -6.75 -6.32
C GLY A 92 12.41 -6.19 -6.79
N ALA A 93 12.33 -4.86 -6.84
CA ALA A 93 11.12 -4.13 -7.24
C ALA A 93 11.31 -3.39 -8.56
N PHE A 94 10.22 -3.27 -9.32
CA PHE A 94 10.23 -2.69 -10.66
C PHE A 94 9.02 -1.78 -10.87
N LEU A 95 9.20 -0.69 -11.63
CA LEU A 95 8.16 0.14 -12.22
C LEU A 95 8.25 0.02 -13.75
N ASN A 96 7.19 -0.43 -14.41
CA ASN A 96 7.16 -0.64 -15.86
C ASN A 96 8.40 -1.41 -16.35
N ASN A 97 8.78 -2.48 -15.63
CA ASN A 97 9.96 -3.31 -15.85
C ASN A 97 11.34 -2.62 -15.65
N VAL A 98 11.37 -1.40 -15.16
CA VAL A 98 12.62 -0.72 -14.77
C VAL A 98 12.82 -0.90 -13.26
N LYS A 99 14.00 -1.37 -12.86
CA LYS A 99 14.34 -1.59 -11.45
C LYS A 99 14.29 -0.27 -10.68
N ILE A 100 13.68 -0.29 -9.50
CA ILE A 100 13.49 0.87 -8.63
C ILE A 100 14.14 0.68 -7.26
N ALA A 101 14.37 1.78 -6.57
CA ALA A 101 14.82 1.82 -5.19
C ALA A 101 14.22 3.04 -4.47
N CYS A 102 13.97 2.90 -3.17
CA CYS A 102 13.53 4.01 -2.33
C CYS A 102 14.66 5.05 -2.12
N ASN A 103 14.29 6.27 -1.75
CA ASN A 103 15.26 7.29 -1.34
C ASN A 103 15.84 6.96 0.03
N ASN A 104 17.18 6.88 0.11
CA ASN A 104 17.89 6.67 1.38
C ASN A 104 19.39 7.04 1.22
N PRO A 105 19.98 7.85 2.15
CA PRO A 105 19.33 8.47 3.31
C PRO A 105 18.57 9.76 2.96
N VAL A 106 17.51 10.06 3.74
CA VAL A 106 16.77 11.33 3.67
C VAL A 106 16.57 11.86 5.09
N ASP A 107 16.94 13.11 5.32
CA ASP A 107 16.72 13.79 6.59
C ASP A 107 15.26 14.21 6.74
N LEU A 108 14.72 14.15 7.96
CA LEU A 108 13.32 14.45 8.24
C LEU A 108 12.87 15.82 7.70
N ASN A 109 13.66 16.86 7.92
CA ASN A 109 13.33 18.24 7.48
C ASN A 109 13.35 18.43 5.95
N ARG A 110 13.81 17.46 5.20
CA ARG A 110 13.84 17.44 3.74
C ARG A 110 12.84 16.45 3.15
N ALA A 111 12.17 15.66 3.99
CA ALA A 111 11.31 14.59 3.56
C ALA A 111 9.99 15.11 2.99
N LEU A 112 9.63 14.62 1.80
CA LEU A 112 8.29 14.69 1.25
C LEU A 112 7.56 13.43 1.65
N LEU A 113 6.51 13.57 2.47
CA LEU A 113 5.70 12.43 2.92
C LEU A 113 4.39 12.35 2.15
N SER A 114 3.80 11.17 2.10
CA SER A 114 2.39 10.98 1.76
C SER A 114 1.63 10.29 2.90
N SER A 115 0.31 10.46 2.90
CA SER A 115 -0.58 9.91 3.92
C SER A 115 -2.00 9.76 3.37
N GLY A 116 -2.78 8.90 3.99
CA GLY A 116 -4.22 8.82 3.79
C GLY A 116 -4.97 9.05 5.11
N PHE A 117 -6.28 8.93 5.07
CA PHE A 117 -7.14 9.03 6.25
C PHE A 117 -8.26 8.02 6.18
N ALA A 118 -8.49 7.31 7.28
CA ALA A 118 -9.59 6.38 7.41
C ALA A 118 -10.96 7.04 7.15
N TYR A 119 -11.94 6.26 6.71
CA TYR A 119 -13.30 6.74 6.48
C TYR A 119 -14.02 7.13 7.79
N ASP A 120 -13.70 6.47 8.90
CA ASP A 120 -14.26 6.80 10.23
C ASP A 120 -13.69 8.13 10.75
N VAL A 121 -14.59 9.03 11.17
CA VAL A 121 -14.21 10.37 11.64
C VAL A 121 -13.34 10.32 12.91
N LYS A 122 -13.61 9.39 13.84
CA LYS A 122 -12.82 9.25 15.07
C LYS A 122 -11.38 8.89 14.76
N ASN A 123 -11.19 7.97 13.79
CA ASN A 123 -9.88 7.54 13.35
C ASN A 123 -9.12 8.67 12.66
N ARG A 124 -9.80 9.54 11.89
CA ARG A 124 -9.19 10.74 11.32
C ARG A 124 -8.69 11.71 12.40
N ILE A 125 -9.47 11.92 13.45
CA ILE A 125 -9.08 12.80 14.57
C ILE A 125 -7.83 12.25 15.27
N GLU A 126 -7.75 10.94 15.49
CA GLU A 126 -6.55 10.33 16.04
C GLU A 126 -5.34 10.52 15.11
N GLN A 127 -5.50 10.24 13.83
CA GLN A 127 -4.40 10.39 12.85
C GLN A 127 -3.91 11.83 12.71
N LEU A 128 -4.78 12.84 12.90
CA LEU A 128 -4.36 14.25 12.90
C LEU A 128 -3.32 14.55 13.97
N LYS A 129 -3.24 13.79 15.07
CA LYS A 129 -2.19 13.93 16.08
C LYS A 129 -0.80 13.68 15.47
N ILE A 130 -0.69 12.67 14.58
CA ILE A 130 0.55 12.38 13.86
C ILE A 130 0.88 13.53 12.90
N VAL A 131 -0.11 13.99 12.13
CA VAL A 131 0.07 15.10 11.18
C VAL A 131 0.53 16.36 11.90
N ASN A 132 -0.08 16.70 13.04
CA ASN A 132 0.28 17.87 13.84
C ASN A 132 1.73 17.83 14.33
N VAL A 133 2.25 16.65 14.63
CA VAL A 133 3.65 16.48 15.07
C VAL A 133 4.61 16.51 13.88
N LEU A 134 4.29 15.84 12.79
CA LEU A 134 5.21 15.66 11.67
C LEU A 134 5.26 16.86 10.72
N LEU A 135 4.11 17.45 10.39
CA LEU A 135 4.02 18.49 9.35
C LEU A 135 4.94 19.70 9.59
N PRO A 136 5.15 20.21 10.83
CA PRO A 136 6.10 21.29 11.07
C PRO A 136 7.58 20.91 10.90
N GLN A 137 7.90 19.62 10.82
CA GLN A 137 9.27 19.09 10.84
C GLN A 137 9.73 18.55 9.50
N ILE A 138 8.82 18.41 8.52
CA ILE A 138 9.08 17.83 7.20
C ILE A 138 9.04 18.89 6.10
N ARG A 139 9.44 18.54 4.90
CA ARG A 139 9.34 19.43 3.74
C ARG A 139 7.90 19.73 3.37
N ASP A 140 7.09 18.70 3.21
CA ASP A 140 5.68 18.81 2.82
C ASP A 140 4.97 17.45 2.96
N LEU A 141 3.63 17.47 2.87
CA LEU A 141 2.76 16.31 2.93
C LEU A 141 1.88 16.23 1.68
N ARG A 142 1.68 15.02 1.17
CA ARG A 142 0.74 14.71 0.10
C ARG A 142 -0.37 13.80 0.61
N ARG A 143 -1.59 14.03 0.12
CA ARG A 143 -2.73 13.14 0.32
C ARG A 143 -3.24 12.76 -1.07
N ILE A 144 -2.71 11.66 -1.64
CA ILE A 144 -3.00 11.24 -3.02
C ILE A 144 -4.31 10.47 -3.07
N GLY A 145 -4.48 9.46 -2.19
CA GLY A 145 -5.78 8.83 -1.98
C GLY A 145 -5.85 7.34 -2.34
N SER A 146 -4.71 6.70 -2.57
CA SER A 146 -4.56 5.26 -2.73
C SER A 146 -3.37 4.83 -1.88
N ALA A 147 -3.60 4.00 -0.86
CA ALA A 147 -2.55 3.53 0.04
C ALA A 147 -1.52 2.67 -0.71
N ALA A 148 -1.97 1.76 -1.57
CA ALA A 148 -1.10 0.92 -2.36
C ALA A 148 -0.22 1.74 -3.32
N ALA A 149 -0.80 2.73 -4.02
CA ALA A 149 -0.02 3.60 -4.90
C ALA A 149 0.95 4.49 -4.11
N ASP A 150 0.55 5.06 -2.96
CA ASP A 150 1.39 5.88 -2.11
C ASP A 150 2.62 5.13 -1.58
N ILE A 151 2.45 3.88 -1.14
CA ILE A 151 3.56 3.01 -0.73
C ILE A 151 4.48 2.69 -1.92
N CYS A 152 3.91 2.47 -3.11
CA CYS A 152 4.69 2.29 -4.35
C CYS A 152 5.45 3.57 -4.75
N HIS A 153 4.93 4.77 -4.45
CA HIS A 153 5.67 6.02 -4.63
C HIS A 153 6.88 6.11 -3.70
N VAL A 154 6.80 5.57 -2.46
CA VAL A 154 7.99 5.41 -1.60
C VAL A 154 9.00 4.46 -2.25
N ALA A 155 8.55 3.34 -2.79
CA ALA A 155 9.40 2.37 -3.46
C ALA A 155 10.16 2.95 -4.66
N THR A 156 9.58 3.94 -5.35
CA THR A 156 10.19 4.64 -6.50
C THR A 156 10.97 5.90 -6.15
N GLY A 157 10.94 6.35 -4.89
CA GLY A 157 11.53 7.62 -4.50
C GLY A 157 10.77 8.86 -5.00
N MET A 158 9.50 8.71 -5.42
CA MET A 158 8.62 9.83 -5.78
C MET A 158 8.17 10.61 -4.54
N VAL A 159 8.02 9.92 -3.41
CA VAL A 159 7.94 10.47 -2.06
C VAL A 159 8.96 9.74 -1.19
N ASP A 160 9.33 10.33 -0.06
CA ASP A 160 10.38 9.78 0.81
C ASP A 160 9.82 8.84 1.89
N GLY A 161 8.57 9.03 2.27
CA GLY A 161 7.92 8.20 3.27
C GLY A 161 6.39 8.30 3.22
N TYR A 162 5.77 7.36 3.91
CA TYR A 162 4.33 7.22 4.02
C TYR A 162 3.94 6.81 5.43
N PHE A 163 2.79 7.29 5.91
CA PHE A 163 2.15 6.82 7.13
C PHE A 163 0.62 6.88 7.02
N GLU A 164 -0.07 5.86 7.53
CA GLU A 164 -1.54 5.85 7.61
C GLU A 164 -2.00 4.88 8.69
N THR A 165 -3.18 5.14 9.24
CA THR A 165 -3.83 4.28 10.23
C THR A 165 -5.05 3.57 9.63
N GLY A 166 -5.32 2.34 10.10
CA GLY A 166 -6.54 1.62 9.76
C GLY A 166 -6.54 0.95 8.39
N LEU A 167 -5.37 0.66 7.84
CA LEU A 167 -5.24 -0.10 6.60
C LEU A 167 -5.54 -1.58 6.81
N PHE A 168 -6.08 -2.22 5.78
CA PHE A 168 -6.36 -3.64 5.71
C PHE A 168 -5.27 -4.39 4.93
N GLU A 169 -5.36 -5.71 4.94
CA GLU A 169 -4.37 -6.55 4.27
C GLU A 169 -4.32 -6.33 2.75
N TRP A 170 -5.45 -6.10 2.12
CA TRP A 170 -5.54 -5.86 0.66
C TRP A 170 -4.92 -4.53 0.24
N ASP A 171 -4.92 -3.50 1.10
CA ASP A 171 -4.22 -2.22 0.88
C ASP A 171 -2.69 -2.41 0.88
N LEU A 172 -2.20 -3.40 1.65
CA LEU A 172 -0.79 -3.52 2.03
C LEU A 172 -0.04 -4.63 1.29
N ALA A 173 -0.66 -5.80 1.09
CA ALA A 173 0.07 -7.02 0.77
C ALA A 173 1.00 -6.90 -0.46
N ALA A 174 0.55 -6.28 -1.55
CA ALA A 174 1.38 -6.07 -2.73
C ALA A 174 2.39 -4.93 -2.52
N ALA A 175 1.90 -3.78 -2.06
CA ALA A 175 2.70 -2.55 -1.95
C ALA A 175 3.81 -2.68 -0.90
N GLU A 176 3.57 -3.38 0.21
CA GLU A 176 4.58 -3.65 1.24
C GLU A 176 5.74 -4.48 0.67
N LEU A 177 5.45 -5.55 -0.09
CA LEU A 177 6.49 -6.34 -0.74
C LEU A 177 7.30 -5.47 -1.72
N ILE A 178 6.63 -4.69 -2.55
CA ILE A 178 7.27 -3.80 -3.53
C ILE A 178 8.20 -2.80 -2.82
N ALA A 179 7.73 -2.17 -1.74
CA ALA A 179 8.53 -1.21 -1.00
C ALA A 179 9.74 -1.86 -0.30
N ARG A 180 9.56 -3.04 0.32
CA ARG A 180 10.66 -3.80 0.94
C ARG A 180 11.71 -4.23 -0.08
N GLU A 181 11.29 -4.74 -1.23
CA GLU A 181 12.18 -5.14 -2.33
C GLU A 181 12.89 -3.94 -2.98
N ALA A 182 12.35 -2.73 -2.83
CA ALA A 182 13.00 -1.46 -3.20
C ALA A 182 13.93 -0.90 -2.11
N GLY A 183 14.10 -1.59 -0.97
CA GLY A 183 14.99 -1.23 0.13
C GLY A 183 14.34 -0.37 1.21
N ALA A 184 13.02 -0.15 1.18
CA ALA A 184 12.33 0.55 2.25
C ALA A 184 12.09 -0.35 3.47
N THR A 185 12.04 0.26 4.64
CA THR A 185 11.49 -0.34 5.86
C THR A 185 9.98 -0.07 5.89
N VAL A 186 9.17 -1.12 6.02
CA VAL A 186 7.73 -1.02 6.17
C VAL A 186 7.32 -1.75 7.44
N THR A 187 6.55 -1.11 8.30
CA THR A 187 6.01 -1.74 9.51
C THR A 187 4.54 -1.39 9.68
N THR A 188 3.81 -2.35 10.24
CA THR A 188 2.45 -2.14 10.72
C THR A 188 2.40 -2.56 12.18
N ARG A 189 2.00 -1.64 13.05
CA ARG A 189 1.94 -1.86 14.50
C ARG A 189 0.60 -1.38 15.08
N PRO A 190 0.12 -1.95 16.21
CA PRO A 190 -1.01 -1.40 16.93
C PRO A 190 -0.76 0.05 17.35
N TRP A 191 -1.76 0.90 17.19
CA TRP A 191 -1.71 2.30 17.57
C TRP A 191 -3.12 2.84 17.89
N HIS A 192 -3.40 3.26 19.13
CA HIS A 192 -4.69 3.82 19.57
C HIS A 192 -5.94 3.03 19.13
N GLY A 193 -5.86 1.68 19.19
CA GLY A 193 -6.96 0.80 18.76
C GLY A 193 -7.06 0.59 17.25
N LEU A 194 -6.12 1.14 16.48
CA LEU A 194 -5.95 0.95 15.04
C LEU A 194 -4.61 0.26 14.76
N ASN A 195 -4.35 0.01 13.49
CA ASN A 195 -3.01 -0.31 13.00
C ASN A 195 -2.42 0.94 12.38
N LEU A 196 -1.18 1.27 12.72
CA LEU A 196 -0.37 2.31 12.07
C LEU A 196 0.64 1.65 11.15
N THR A 197 0.58 1.99 9.88
CA THR A 197 1.58 1.61 8.87
C THR A 197 2.53 2.78 8.61
N VAL A 198 3.83 2.51 8.60
CA VAL A 198 4.89 3.47 8.24
C VAL A 198 5.80 2.81 7.21
N ALA A 199 6.09 3.51 6.12
CA ALA A 199 7.01 3.08 5.07
C ALA A 199 7.98 4.21 4.72
N ALA A 200 9.28 3.96 4.72
CA ALA A 200 10.32 4.92 4.32
C ALA A 200 11.66 4.21 4.10
N GLY A 201 12.61 4.88 3.47
CA GLY A 201 14.01 4.44 3.51
C GLY A 201 14.51 4.32 4.96
N PRO A 202 15.43 3.39 5.29
CA PRO A 202 15.80 3.07 6.66
C PRO A 202 16.17 4.28 7.54
N HIS A 203 16.93 5.23 7.01
CA HIS A 203 17.32 6.42 7.77
C HIS A 203 16.12 7.29 8.17
N LEU A 204 15.22 7.58 7.23
CA LEU A 204 14.02 8.37 7.48
C LEU A 204 13.02 7.60 8.36
N TYR A 205 12.92 6.29 8.19
CA TYR A 205 12.03 5.44 9.00
C TYR A 205 12.33 5.58 10.50
N GLU A 206 13.61 5.51 10.91
CA GLU A 206 14.01 5.70 12.31
C GLU A 206 13.60 7.08 12.84
N ALA A 207 13.80 8.13 12.02
CA ALA A 207 13.41 9.49 12.39
C ALA A 207 11.90 9.67 12.52
N LEU A 208 11.10 9.06 11.65
CA LEU A 208 9.62 9.07 11.72
C LEU A 208 9.12 8.32 12.94
N ASN A 209 9.63 7.09 13.15
CA ASN A 209 9.20 6.24 14.26
C ASN A 209 9.52 6.87 15.63
N ALA A 210 10.62 7.62 15.76
CA ALA A 210 10.99 8.34 16.97
C ALA A 210 10.10 9.56 17.27
N ARG A 211 9.32 10.05 16.30
CA ARG A 211 8.48 11.26 16.44
C ARG A 211 6.99 10.99 16.46
N ILE A 212 6.56 9.90 15.88
CA ILE A 212 5.14 9.50 15.94
C ILE A 212 4.82 9.16 17.39
N PRO A 213 3.85 9.84 18.02
CA PRO A 213 3.48 9.57 19.41
C PRO A 213 2.98 8.14 19.59
N ASP A 214 3.17 7.61 20.82
CA ASP A 214 2.64 6.30 21.23
C ASP A 214 1.13 6.35 21.43
#